data_8cb5cf8b6f2cce4ae491144109e92755
#
_entry.id   8cb5cf8b6f2cce4ae491144109e92755
#
_cell.length_a   1.000
_cell.length_b   1.000
_cell.length_c   1.000
_cell.angle_alpha   90.00
_cell.angle_beta   90.00
_cell.angle_gamma   90.00
#
_symmetry.space_group_name_H-M   'P 1'
#
loop_
_entity.id
_entity.type
_entity.pdbx_description
1 polymer ?
#
loop_
_entity_poly.entity_id
_entity_poly.type
_entity_poly.pdbx_seq_one_letter_code
_entity_poly.pdbx_strand_id
1 'polypeptide(L)'
;MALVPILLTKRKPPTFKKTSSIKIKELFKISPFGSFSTFCSGFIFSAMFTMLSVYAVTMNLSVLEISILLFTVTLAGALFQWPIGSLSDNYDRRIVIIGCCVASSVFAVLSIMASGISFENLFVEEMFRFNYFSTETSMDKTKLFIFIILLSGMTLPLFALNLALVNDYIPKEKFVAAGAGLNIIFGLGAIAGPIMCSVLMSIFGP
;
A
#
# COMPACT_ATOMS: atom_id res chain seq x y z
N MET A 1 -11.75 -11.55 23.19
CA MET A 1 -12.03 -12.97 22.83
C MET A 1 -10.78 -13.71 22.30
N ALA A 2 -9.84 -13.06 21.59
CA ALA A 2 -8.64 -13.71 21.01
C ALA A 2 -7.64 -14.27 22.06
N LEU A 3 -7.61 -13.76 23.29
CA LEU A 3 -6.68 -14.21 24.35
C LEU A 3 -7.14 -15.49 25.08
N VAL A 4 -8.38 -15.88 24.96
CA VAL A 4 -8.95 -17.03 25.67
C VAL A 4 -8.23 -18.35 25.33
N PRO A 5 -7.98 -18.71 24.06
CA PRO A 5 -7.26 -19.95 23.75
C PRO A 5 -5.80 -19.94 24.23
N ILE A 6 -5.17 -18.76 24.31
CA ILE A 6 -3.79 -18.62 24.80
C ILE A 6 -3.73 -18.84 26.32
N LEU A 7 -4.69 -18.30 27.07
CA LEU A 7 -4.79 -18.46 28.52
C LEU A 7 -5.12 -19.90 28.96
N LEU A 8 -5.82 -20.64 28.09
CA LEU A 8 -6.14 -22.07 28.34
C LEU A 8 -4.99 -23.02 28.02
N THR A 9 -3.95 -22.55 27.34
CA THR A 9 -2.83 -23.39 26.94
C THR A 9 -1.77 -23.41 28.04
N LYS A 10 -1.64 -24.53 28.77
CA LYS A 10 -0.61 -24.76 29.80
C LYS A 10 0.81 -25.04 29.23
N ARG A 11 1.18 -24.44 28.12
CA ARG A 11 2.53 -24.55 27.55
C ARG A 11 3.48 -23.57 28.25
N LYS A 12 4.69 -24.05 28.59
CA LYS A 12 5.74 -23.16 29.10
C LYS A 12 6.01 -22.05 28.09
N PRO A 13 6.12 -20.78 28.55
CA PRO A 13 6.47 -19.70 27.65
C PRO A 13 7.81 -20.00 26.95
N PRO A 14 7.94 -19.65 25.66
CA PRO A 14 9.21 -19.83 24.96
C PRO A 14 10.30 -19.01 25.68
N THR A 15 11.46 -19.66 25.94
CA THR A 15 12.63 -18.97 26.49
C THR A 15 13.17 -18.05 25.39
N PHE A 16 12.98 -16.77 25.51
CA PHE A 16 13.53 -15.78 24.58
C PHE A 16 15.05 -15.74 24.75
N LYS A 17 15.80 -16.30 23.80
CA LYS A 17 17.20 -15.95 23.64
C LYS A 17 17.25 -14.44 23.33
N LYS A 18 18.22 -13.73 23.93
CA LYS A 18 18.44 -12.30 23.72
C LYS A 18 18.41 -12.00 22.22
N THR A 19 17.35 -11.35 21.75
CA THR A 19 17.17 -11.02 20.32
C THR A 19 18.26 -10.01 19.96
N SER A 20 19.10 -10.33 18.98
CA SER A 20 20.10 -9.41 18.48
C SER A 20 19.38 -8.23 17.81
N SER A 21 19.61 -7.02 18.30
CA SER A 21 19.06 -5.82 17.66
C SER A 21 19.73 -5.59 16.31
N ILE A 22 18.94 -5.27 15.29
CA ILE A 22 19.45 -4.82 13.99
C ILE A 22 19.19 -3.32 13.89
N LYS A 23 20.23 -2.53 13.55
CA LYS A 23 20.08 -1.11 13.28
C LYS A 23 19.47 -0.90 11.88
N ILE A 24 18.61 0.11 11.72
CA ILE A 24 17.98 0.44 10.42
C ILE A 24 19.04 0.59 9.31
N LYS A 25 20.19 1.22 9.62
CA LYS A 25 21.31 1.35 8.67
C LYS A 25 21.87 0.00 8.20
N GLU A 26 21.82 -1.02 9.06
CA GLU A 26 22.26 -2.39 8.74
C GLU A 26 21.29 -3.05 7.76
N LEU A 27 19.96 -2.83 7.91
CA LEU A 27 18.95 -3.32 6.97
C LEU A 27 19.15 -2.75 5.56
N PHE A 28 19.43 -1.45 5.46
CA PHE A 28 19.75 -0.82 4.18
C PHE A 28 21.04 -1.35 3.54
N LYS A 29 22.02 -1.81 4.33
CA LYS A 29 23.24 -2.44 3.80
C LYS A 29 22.98 -3.88 3.33
N ILE A 30 22.15 -4.65 4.06
CA ILE A 30 21.85 -6.05 3.73
C ILE A 30 20.95 -6.14 2.50
N SER A 31 19.88 -5.38 2.47
CA SER A 31 18.92 -5.37 1.36
C SER A 31 18.44 -3.95 1.07
N PRO A 32 19.19 -3.17 0.28
CA PRO A 32 18.82 -1.80 -0.05
C PRO A 32 17.49 -1.74 -0.81
N PHE A 33 17.29 -2.65 -1.76
CA PHE A 33 16.05 -2.76 -2.52
C PHE A 33 14.85 -3.06 -1.62
N GLY A 34 14.95 -4.08 -0.74
CA GLY A 34 13.85 -4.44 0.17
C GLY A 34 13.52 -3.34 1.16
N SER A 35 14.52 -2.65 1.71
CA SER A 35 14.31 -1.55 2.66
C SER A 35 13.67 -0.32 1.99
N PHE A 36 14.15 0.07 0.79
CA PHE A 36 13.58 1.18 0.03
C PHE A 36 12.15 0.87 -0.45
N SER A 37 11.94 -0.33 -0.98
CA SER A 37 10.61 -0.80 -1.41
C SER A 37 9.62 -0.85 -0.23
N THR A 38 10.08 -1.20 0.98
CA THR A 38 9.25 -1.15 2.19
C THR A 38 8.83 0.29 2.54
N PHE A 39 9.72 1.25 2.42
CA PHE A 39 9.40 2.68 2.61
C PHE A 39 8.34 3.13 1.59
N CYS A 40 8.54 2.81 0.31
CA CYS A 40 7.57 3.12 -0.76
C CYS A 40 6.22 2.43 -0.53
N SER A 41 6.22 1.18 -0.04
CA SER A 41 4.98 0.47 0.28
C SER A 41 4.20 1.17 1.40
N GLY A 42 4.89 1.65 2.46
CA GLY A 42 4.26 2.43 3.52
C GLY A 42 3.69 3.75 3.01
N PHE A 43 4.43 4.43 2.16
CA PHE A 43 3.99 5.67 1.50
C PHE A 43 2.71 5.47 0.70
N ILE A 44 2.70 4.48 -0.20
CA ILE A 44 1.54 4.17 -1.06
C ILE A 44 0.35 3.71 -0.22
N PHE A 45 0.57 2.81 0.76
CA PHE A 45 -0.47 2.31 1.63
C PHE A 45 -1.21 3.44 2.34
N SER A 46 -0.47 4.33 3.01
CA SER A 46 -1.06 5.42 3.78
C SER A 46 -1.71 6.47 2.88
N ALA A 47 -1.05 6.85 1.78
CA ALA A 47 -1.61 7.75 0.80
C ALA A 47 -2.93 7.21 0.24
N MET A 48 -2.97 5.93 -0.14
CA MET A 48 -4.16 5.30 -0.69
C MET A 48 -5.33 5.34 0.30
N PHE A 49 -5.14 4.91 1.56
CA PHE A 49 -6.24 4.89 2.54
C PHE A 49 -6.72 6.29 2.93
N THR A 50 -5.80 7.24 3.09
CA THR A 50 -6.15 8.61 3.49
C THR A 50 -6.80 9.37 2.34
N MET A 51 -6.16 9.36 1.16
CA MET A 51 -6.64 10.15 0.03
C MET A 51 -7.89 9.53 -0.62
N LEU A 52 -8.01 8.21 -0.63
CA LEU A 52 -9.22 7.54 -1.11
C LEU A 52 -10.46 7.96 -0.30
N SER A 53 -10.30 8.11 1.02
CA SER A 53 -11.39 8.58 1.88
C SER A 53 -11.76 10.03 1.60
N VAL A 54 -10.76 10.90 1.42
CA VAL A 54 -10.98 12.32 1.07
C VAL A 54 -11.65 12.43 -0.30
N TYR A 55 -11.13 11.71 -1.30
CA TYR A 55 -11.69 11.67 -2.65
C TYR A 55 -13.14 11.17 -2.66
N ALA A 56 -13.45 10.13 -1.91
CA ALA A 56 -14.80 9.61 -1.80
C ALA A 56 -15.81 10.64 -1.22
N VAL A 57 -15.36 11.46 -0.26
CA VAL A 57 -16.15 12.57 0.29
C VAL A 57 -16.36 13.65 -0.76
N THR A 58 -15.32 14.02 -1.53
CA THR A 58 -15.46 15.03 -2.59
C THR A 58 -16.41 14.60 -3.71
N MET A 59 -16.53 13.28 -3.95
CA MET A 59 -17.50 12.69 -4.89
C MET A 59 -18.92 12.57 -4.31
N ASN A 60 -19.19 13.18 -3.14
CA ASN A 60 -20.48 13.14 -2.45
C ASN A 60 -21.00 11.71 -2.20
N LEU A 61 -20.08 10.75 -1.99
CA LEU A 61 -20.47 9.41 -1.59
C LEU A 61 -21.01 9.41 -0.16
N SER A 62 -22.05 8.63 0.07
CA SER A 62 -22.59 8.41 1.41
C SER A 62 -21.58 7.66 2.30
N VAL A 63 -21.71 7.81 3.61
CA VAL A 63 -20.85 7.11 4.59
C VAL A 63 -20.87 5.59 4.38
N LEU A 64 -22.02 5.05 3.97
CA LEU A 64 -22.15 3.62 3.65
C LEU A 64 -21.31 3.22 2.43
N GLU A 65 -21.38 4.01 1.34
CA GLU A 65 -20.60 3.76 0.11
C GLU A 65 -19.10 3.86 0.38
N ILE A 66 -18.66 4.83 1.17
CA ILE A 66 -17.25 4.97 1.59
C ILE A 66 -16.81 3.74 2.40
N SER A 67 -17.65 3.28 3.32
CA SER A 67 -17.36 2.10 4.14
C SER A 67 -17.26 0.83 3.28
N ILE A 68 -18.15 0.65 2.31
CA ILE A 68 -18.13 -0.46 1.37
C ILE A 68 -16.88 -0.39 0.49
N LEU A 69 -16.49 0.79 0.02
CA LEU A 69 -15.28 0.99 -0.78
C LEU A 69 -14.03 0.58 0.00
N LEU A 70 -13.86 1.09 1.22
CA LEU A 70 -12.70 0.75 2.06
C LEU A 70 -12.67 -0.73 2.45
N PHE A 71 -13.82 -1.32 2.75
CA PHE A 71 -13.94 -2.75 2.99
C PHE A 71 -13.51 -3.56 1.77
N THR A 72 -14.00 -3.21 0.59
CA THR A 72 -13.71 -3.92 -0.65
C THR A 72 -12.23 -3.81 -1.04
N VAL A 73 -11.63 -2.64 -0.86
CA VAL A 73 -10.19 -2.39 -1.03
C VAL A 73 -9.36 -3.30 -0.12
N THR A 74 -9.73 -3.35 1.16
CA THR A 74 -9.03 -4.19 2.15
C THR A 74 -9.20 -5.68 1.83
N LEU A 75 -10.41 -6.08 1.48
CA LEU A 75 -10.73 -7.47 1.09
C LEU A 75 -9.95 -7.90 -0.15
N ALA A 76 -9.88 -7.04 -1.16
CA ALA A 76 -9.08 -7.30 -2.36
C ALA A 76 -7.60 -7.54 -2.01
N GLY A 77 -7.01 -6.68 -1.18
CA GLY A 77 -5.64 -6.88 -0.71
C GLY A 77 -5.44 -8.23 0.00
N ALA A 78 -6.38 -8.61 0.86
CA ALA A 78 -6.33 -9.90 1.55
C ALA A 78 -6.45 -11.10 0.58
N LEU A 79 -7.36 -11.02 -0.40
CA LEU A 79 -7.56 -12.08 -1.39
C LEU A 79 -6.36 -12.22 -2.33
N PHE A 80 -5.77 -11.12 -2.78
CA PHE A 80 -4.60 -11.12 -3.67
C PHE A 80 -3.32 -11.52 -2.95
N GLN A 81 -3.25 -11.38 -1.63
CA GLN A 81 -2.08 -11.75 -0.85
C GLN A 81 -1.72 -13.23 -0.99
N TRP A 82 -2.72 -14.12 -1.08
CA TRP A 82 -2.48 -15.55 -1.24
C TRP A 82 -1.87 -15.91 -2.62
N PRO A 83 -2.48 -15.54 -3.78
CA PRO A 83 -1.89 -15.88 -5.09
C PRO A 83 -0.55 -15.18 -5.32
N ILE A 84 -0.39 -13.92 -4.90
CA ILE A 84 0.87 -13.17 -5.06
C ILE A 84 1.96 -13.77 -4.14
N GLY A 85 1.62 -14.17 -2.91
CA GLY A 85 2.53 -14.87 -2.02
C GLY A 85 3.00 -16.19 -2.62
N SER A 86 2.09 -17.01 -3.11
CA SER A 86 2.42 -18.28 -3.78
C SER A 86 3.28 -18.08 -5.03
N LEU A 87 3.03 -17.03 -5.80
CA LEU A 87 3.85 -16.66 -6.95
C LEU A 87 5.28 -16.30 -6.51
N SER A 88 5.40 -15.53 -5.42
CA SER A 88 6.68 -15.12 -4.84
C SER A 88 7.50 -16.27 -4.24
N ASP A 89 6.86 -17.37 -3.88
CA ASP A 89 7.57 -18.56 -3.41
C ASP A 89 8.14 -19.42 -4.55
N ASN A 90 7.57 -19.29 -5.78
CA ASN A 90 7.99 -20.04 -6.95
C ASN A 90 8.93 -19.26 -7.89
N TYR A 91 8.92 -17.94 -7.81
CA TYR A 91 9.73 -17.05 -8.66
C TYR A 91 10.61 -16.13 -7.80
N ASP A 92 11.58 -15.48 -8.44
CA ASP A 92 12.40 -14.46 -7.76
C ASP A 92 11.48 -13.35 -7.20
N ARG A 93 11.54 -13.15 -5.89
CA ARG A 93 10.70 -12.18 -5.17
C ARG A 93 10.84 -10.76 -5.71
N ARG A 94 12.01 -10.38 -6.21
CA ARG A 94 12.26 -9.07 -6.81
C ARG A 94 11.43 -8.88 -8.07
N ILE A 95 11.36 -9.91 -8.93
CA ILE A 95 10.58 -9.88 -10.17
C ILE A 95 9.09 -9.76 -9.84
N VAL A 96 8.61 -10.50 -8.83
CA VAL A 96 7.21 -10.43 -8.40
C VAL A 96 6.87 -9.04 -7.85
N ILE A 97 7.75 -8.44 -7.03
CA ILE A 97 7.57 -7.09 -6.51
C ILE A 97 7.50 -6.06 -7.66
N ILE A 98 8.43 -6.14 -8.62
CA ILE A 98 8.44 -5.27 -9.80
C ILE A 98 7.17 -5.47 -10.62
N GLY A 99 6.74 -6.71 -10.83
CA GLY A 99 5.50 -7.03 -11.54
C GLY A 99 4.26 -6.43 -10.86
N CYS A 100 4.16 -6.52 -9.53
CA CYS A 100 3.11 -5.88 -8.76
C CYS A 100 3.15 -4.34 -8.87
N CYS A 101 4.33 -3.73 -8.85
CA CYS A 101 4.49 -2.29 -9.02
C CYS A 101 4.05 -1.83 -10.42
N VAL A 102 4.44 -2.56 -11.47
CA VAL A 102 4.02 -2.25 -12.85
C VAL A 102 2.51 -2.42 -13.01
N ALA A 103 1.94 -3.52 -12.52
CA ALA A 103 0.50 -3.75 -12.56
C ALA A 103 -0.27 -2.66 -11.79
N SER A 104 0.21 -2.27 -10.60
CA SER A 104 -0.37 -1.18 -9.83
C SER A 104 -0.34 0.15 -10.59
N SER A 105 0.76 0.46 -11.26
CA SER A 105 0.89 1.68 -12.07
C SER A 105 -0.11 1.70 -13.22
N VAL A 106 -0.30 0.57 -13.91
CA VAL A 106 -1.29 0.43 -14.98
C VAL A 106 -2.71 0.64 -14.42
N PHE A 107 -3.07 -0.01 -13.31
CA PHE A 107 -4.40 0.17 -12.70
C PHE A 107 -4.62 1.58 -12.15
N ALA A 108 -3.57 2.27 -11.68
CA ALA A 108 -3.65 3.67 -11.29
C ALA A 108 -4.01 4.57 -12.49
N VAL A 109 -3.33 4.38 -13.64
CA VAL A 109 -3.64 5.11 -14.88
C VAL A 109 -5.06 4.82 -15.36
N LEU A 110 -5.48 3.54 -15.35
CA LEU A 110 -6.84 3.16 -15.72
C LEU A 110 -7.90 3.76 -14.76
N SER A 111 -7.58 3.90 -13.48
CA SER A 111 -8.46 4.57 -12.50
C SER A 111 -8.64 6.05 -12.83
N ILE A 112 -7.57 6.75 -13.22
CA ILE A 112 -7.61 8.15 -13.64
C ILE A 112 -8.47 8.29 -14.92
N MET A 113 -8.25 7.40 -15.91
CA MET A 113 -9.07 7.42 -17.13
C MET A 113 -10.56 7.15 -16.86
N ALA A 114 -10.87 6.26 -15.91
CA ALA A 114 -12.24 5.93 -15.51
C ALA A 114 -12.93 7.06 -14.72
N SER A 115 -12.15 7.93 -14.06
CA SER A 115 -12.68 9.12 -13.38
C SER A 115 -13.14 10.22 -14.34
N GLY A 116 -12.90 10.05 -15.65
CA GLY A 116 -13.27 11.04 -16.68
C GLY A 116 -12.30 12.19 -16.85
N ILE A 117 -11.17 12.15 -16.14
CA ILE A 117 -10.09 13.14 -16.30
C ILE A 117 -9.33 12.79 -17.58
N SER A 118 -9.42 13.66 -18.61
CA SER A 118 -8.64 13.51 -19.84
C SER A 118 -7.17 13.85 -19.57
N PHE A 119 -6.26 13.03 -20.06
CA PHE A 119 -4.80 13.20 -19.89
C PHE A 119 -4.30 14.55 -20.45
N GLU A 120 -4.99 15.10 -21.45
CA GLU A 120 -4.68 16.42 -22.01
C GLU A 120 -4.90 17.56 -20.99
N ASN A 121 -5.91 17.42 -20.14
CA ASN A 121 -6.21 18.41 -19.11
C ASN A 121 -5.22 18.35 -17.93
N LEU A 122 -4.63 17.16 -17.69
CA LEU A 122 -3.71 16.97 -16.58
C LEU A 122 -2.35 17.69 -16.77
N PHE A 123 -1.91 17.87 -18.01
CA PHE A 123 -0.59 18.43 -18.32
C PHE A 123 -0.59 19.88 -18.82
N VAL A 124 -1.68 20.37 -19.38
CA VAL A 124 -1.68 21.65 -20.11
C VAL A 124 -2.55 22.74 -19.48
N GLU A 125 -3.68 22.43 -18.88
CA GLU A 125 -4.60 23.47 -18.37
C GLU A 125 -4.59 23.67 -16.85
N GLU A 126 -4.22 22.68 -16.05
CA GLU A 126 -4.31 22.77 -14.58
C GLU A 126 -3.19 23.59 -13.93
N MET A 127 -2.12 23.92 -14.62
CA MET A 127 -1.14 24.87 -14.09
C MET A 127 -1.70 26.31 -13.96
N PHE A 128 -2.90 26.57 -14.47
CA PHE A 128 -3.48 27.92 -14.49
C PHE A 128 -4.95 28.07 -14.07
N ARG A 129 -5.70 27.02 -13.72
CA ARG A 129 -7.14 27.17 -13.41
C ARG A 129 -7.61 26.43 -12.17
N PHE A 130 -7.87 27.19 -11.13
CA PHE A 130 -8.46 26.82 -9.84
C PHE A 130 -9.98 26.49 -9.90
N ASN A 131 -10.55 26.15 -11.04
CA ASN A 131 -12.02 26.13 -11.22
C ASN A 131 -12.55 24.88 -11.95
N TYR A 132 -12.01 23.68 -11.67
CA TYR A 132 -12.35 22.48 -12.44
C TYR A 132 -13.21 21.43 -11.72
N PHE A 133 -14.09 21.86 -10.81
CA PHE A 133 -14.98 20.91 -10.09
C PHE A 133 -16.42 20.83 -10.64
N SER A 134 -16.69 21.27 -11.85
CA SER A 134 -18.06 21.28 -12.43
C SER A 134 -18.13 20.86 -13.90
N THR A 135 -17.42 19.81 -14.28
CA THR A 135 -17.76 19.16 -15.54
C THR A 135 -18.54 17.89 -15.22
N GLU A 136 -19.80 17.83 -15.66
CA GLU A 136 -20.62 16.61 -15.72
C GLU A 136 -20.01 15.60 -16.70
N THR A 137 -18.80 15.14 -16.43
CA THR A 137 -18.27 13.96 -17.09
C THR A 137 -18.97 12.77 -16.46
N SER A 138 -19.62 11.95 -17.27
CA SER A 138 -20.31 10.74 -16.84
C SER A 138 -19.29 9.76 -16.28
N MET A 139 -18.89 9.97 -15.02
CA MET A 139 -17.97 9.12 -14.29
C MET A 139 -18.54 7.71 -14.21
N ASP A 140 -17.89 6.74 -14.82
CA ASP A 140 -18.28 5.34 -14.71
C ASP A 140 -17.82 4.81 -13.33
N LYS A 141 -18.64 5.07 -12.32
CA LYS A 141 -18.38 4.66 -10.91
C LYS A 141 -17.98 3.21 -10.82
N THR A 142 -18.60 2.35 -11.61
CA THR A 142 -18.35 0.90 -11.59
C THR A 142 -16.93 0.58 -12.05
N LYS A 143 -16.49 1.18 -13.16
CA LYS A 143 -15.12 0.97 -13.66
C LYS A 143 -14.08 1.53 -12.68
N LEU A 144 -14.33 2.73 -12.15
CA LEU A 144 -13.45 3.34 -11.15
C LEU A 144 -13.27 2.42 -9.94
N PHE A 145 -14.36 1.89 -9.38
CA PHE A 145 -14.30 0.97 -8.24
C PHE A 145 -13.53 -0.31 -8.58
N ILE A 146 -13.75 -0.90 -9.75
CA ILE A 146 -13.02 -2.09 -10.19
C ILE A 146 -11.51 -1.84 -10.27
N PHE A 147 -11.09 -0.73 -10.87
CA PHE A 147 -9.67 -0.40 -11.00
C PHE A 147 -9.02 -0.08 -9.64
N ILE A 148 -9.72 0.60 -8.74
CA ILE A 148 -9.24 0.84 -7.37
C ILE A 148 -9.08 -0.48 -6.60
N ILE A 149 -9.99 -1.43 -6.76
CA ILE A 149 -9.91 -2.77 -6.16
C ILE A 149 -8.69 -3.53 -6.69
N LEU A 150 -8.46 -3.53 -8.01
CA LEU A 150 -7.32 -4.18 -8.62
C LEU A 150 -6.00 -3.51 -8.22
N LEU A 151 -5.97 -2.18 -8.17
CA LEU A 151 -4.85 -1.40 -7.68
C LEU A 151 -4.49 -1.80 -6.24
N SER A 152 -5.48 -1.86 -5.35
CA SER A 152 -5.27 -2.24 -3.96
C SER A 152 -4.82 -3.69 -3.80
N GLY A 153 -5.38 -4.59 -4.60
CA GLY A 153 -4.99 -5.99 -4.64
C GLY A 153 -3.52 -6.19 -4.98
N MET A 154 -2.94 -5.35 -5.83
CA MET A 154 -1.52 -5.41 -6.19
C MET A 154 -0.62 -4.67 -5.20
N THR A 155 -1.10 -3.61 -4.54
CA THR A 155 -0.27 -2.78 -3.66
C THR A 155 -0.19 -3.31 -2.23
N LEU A 156 -1.30 -3.82 -1.67
CA LEU A 156 -1.34 -4.23 -0.26
C LEU A 156 -0.39 -5.41 0.08
N PRO A 157 -0.19 -6.42 -0.79
CA PRO A 157 0.76 -7.50 -0.52
C PRO A 157 2.24 -7.08 -0.53
N LEU A 158 2.59 -5.91 -1.09
CA LEU A 158 3.98 -5.49 -1.26
C LEU A 158 4.77 -5.46 0.06
N PHE A 159 4.16 -5.06 1.17
CA PHE A 159 4.84 -5.08 2.47
C PHE A 159 5.27 -6.49 2.89
N ALA A 160 4.37 -7.48 2.72
CA ALA A 160 4.67 -8.88 3.04
C ALA A 160 5.77 -9.45 2.13
N LEU A 161 5.74 -9.12 0.84
CA LEU A 161 6.78 -9.51 -0.12
C LEU A 161 8.14 -8.90 0.24
N ASN A 162 8.18 -7.63 0.61
CA ASN A 162 9.40 -6.95 1.02
C ASN A 162 9.98 -7.55 2.30
N LEU A 163 9.12 -7.88 3.27
CA LEU A 163 9.53 -8.56 4.50
C LEU A 163 10.12 -9.94 4.19
N ALA A 164 9.47 -10.70 3.31
CA ALA A 164 9.96 -12.01 2.87
C ALA A 164 11.31 -11.87 2.13
N LEU A 165 11.42 -10.91 1.22
CA LEU A 165 12.66 -10.64 0.49
C LEU A 165 13.82 -10.30 1.43
N VAL A 166 13.62 -9.45 2.43
CA VAL A 166 14.68 -9.11 3.40
C VAL A 166 15.06 -10.30 4.24
N ASN A 167 14.08 -11.13 4.65
CA ASN A 167 14.33 -12.34 5.43
C ASN A 167 15.17 -13.38 4.68
N ASP A 168 15.16 -13.40 3.34
CA ASP A 168 16.02 -14.30 2.53
C ASP A 168 17.52 -13.99 2.71
N TYR A 169 17.87 -12.77 3.12
CA TYR A 169 19.27 -12.34 3.30
C TYR A 169 19.71 -12.29 4.77
N ILE A 170 18.85 -12.66 5.71
CA ILE A 170 19.11 -12.52 7.15
C ILE A 170 19.03 -13.88 7.84
N PRO A 171 19.90 -14.18 8.84
CA PRO A 171 19.77 -15.39 9.65
C PRO A 171 18.46 -15.43 10.42
N LYS A 172 17.90 -16.62 10.61
CA LYS A 172 16.58 -16.83 11.26
C LYS A 172 16.48 -16.20 12.65
N GLU A 173 17.57 -16.13 13.39
CA GLU A 173 17.64 -15.55 14.74
C GLU A 173 17.38 -14.03 14.72
N LYS A 174 17.56 -13.38 13.57
CA LYS A 174 17.38 -11.94 13.39
C LYS A 174 16.07 -11.55 12.72
N PHE A 175 15.22 -12.50 12.31
CA PHE A 175 13.96 -12.22 11.60
C PHE A 175 13.03 -11.27 12.35
N VAL A 176 12.88 -11.46 13.66
CA VAL A 176 12.02 -10.60 14.49
C VAL A 176 12.55 -9.17 14.55
N ALA A 177 13.87 -9.02 14.70
CA ALA A 177 14.51 -7.70 14.74
C ALA A 177 14.44 -6.99 13.37
N ALA A 178 14.61 -7.74 12.28
CA ALA A 178 14.46 -7.21 10.92
C ALA A 178 13.02 -6.78 10.64
N GLY A 179 12.02 -7.60 11.00
CA GLY A 179 10.62 -7.24 10.87
C GLY A 179 10.25 -5.98 11.65
N ALA A 180 10.75 -5.83 12.88
CA ALA A 180 10.56 -4.61 13.66
C ALA A 180 11.19 -3.39 12.99
N GLY A 181 12.41 -3.52 12.45
CA GLY A 181 13.09 -2.46 11.72
C GLY A 181 12.36 -2.07 10.42
N LEU A 182 11.87 -3.04 9.67
CA LEU A 182 11.08 -2.80 8.45
C LEU A 182 9.73 -2.14 8.76
N ASN A 183 9.07 -2.49 9.87
CA ASN A 183 7.87 -1.79 10.32
C ASN A 183 8.12 -0.31 10.61
N ILE A 184 9.29 0.04 11.18
CA ILE A 184 9.65 1.45 11.39
C ILE A 184 9.83 2.15 10.04
N ILE A 185 10.54 1.52 9.09
CA ILE A 185 10.76 2.07 7.74
C ILE A 185 9.42 2.26 7.02
N PHE A 186 8.53 1.28 7.10
CA PHE A 186 7.16 1.37 6.58
C PHE A 186 6.39 2.52 7.22
N GLY A 187 6.45 2.66 8.55
CA GLY A 187 5.81 3.75 9.28
C GLY A 187 6.32 5.13 8.88
N LEU A 188 7.61 5.29 8.63
CA LEU A 188 8.17 6.54 8.10
C LEU A 188 7.61 6.86 6.71
N GLY A 189 7.50 5.86 5.83
CA GLY A 189 6.81 6.01 4.56
C GLY A 189 5.34 6.41 4.73
N ALA A 190 4.64 5.77 5.67
CA ALA A 190 3.24 6.04 5.96
C ALA A 190 2.97 7.45 6.51
N ILE A 191 3.92 8.06 7.19
CA ILE A 191 3.83 9.46 7.61
C ILE A 191 4.06 10.39 6.41
N ALA A 192 5.02 10.08 5.55
CA ALA A 192 5.35 10.91 4.39
C ALA A 192 4.24 10.91 3.32
N GLY A 193 3.52 9.80 3.15
CA GLY A 193 2.50 9.62 2.10
C GLY A 193 1.42 10.70 2.12
N PRO A 194 0.61 10.83 3.18
CA PRO A 194 -0.47 11.82 3.26
C PRO A 194 0.01 13.26 3.15
N ILE A 195 1.18 13.56 3.74
CA ILE A 195 1.78 14.91 3.70
C ILE A 195 2.07 15.28 2.24
N MET A 196 2.74 14.40 1.51
CA MET A 196 3.11 14.66 0.13
C MET A 196 1.88 14.73 -0.79
N CYS A 197 0.90 13.83 -0.60
CA CYS A 197 -0.36 13.89 -1.33
C CYS A 197 -1.14 15.18 -1.03
N SER A 198 -1.20 15.61 0.23
CA SER A 198 -1.85 16.87 0.60
C SER A 198 -1.19 18.08 -0.07
N VAL A 199 0.14 18.11 -0.13
CA VAL A 199 0.88 19.16 -0.85
C VAL A 199 0.58 19.11 -2.35
N LEU A 200 0.59 17.93 -2.96
CA LEU A 200 0.25 17.77 -4.37
C LEU A 200 -1.18 18.20 -4.67
N MET A 201 -2.15 17.80 -3.84
CA MET A 201 -3.54 18.24 -3.98
C MET A 201 -3.71 19.75 -3.80
N SER A 202 -2.91 20.39 -2.97
CA SER A 202 -2.95 21.86 -2.81
C SER A 202 -2.39 22.62 -4.03
N ILE A 203 -1.53 21.97 -4.82
CA ILE A 203 -0.88 22.56 -6.00
C ILE A 203 -1.69 22.23 -7.27
N PHE A 204 -2.13 20.98 -7.41
CA PHE A 204 -2.74 20.46 -8.64
C PHE A 204 -4.26 20.26 -8.53
N GLY A 205 -4.86 20.49 -7.38
CA GLY A 205 -6.28 20.19 -7.13
C GLY A 205 -6.51 18.76 -6.62
N PRO A 206 -7.76 18.48 -6.16
CA PRO A 206 -8.13 17.17 -5.62
C PRO A 206 -8.29 16.09 -6.69
#